data_fd9b4075ce176a8ce6b2eb1e8ad33a78
#
_entry.id   fd9b4075ce176a8ce6b2eb1e8ad33a78
#
_cell.length_a   1.000
_cell.length_b   1.000
_cell.length_c   1.000
_cell.angle_alpha   90.00
_cell.angle_beta   90.00
_cell.angle_gamma   90.00
#
_symmetry.space_group_name_H-M   'P 1'
#
loop_
_entity.id
_entity.type
_entity.pdbx_description
1 polymer ?
#
loop_
_entity_poly.entity_id
_entity_poly.type
_entity_poly.pdbx_seq_one_letter_code
_entity_poly.pdbx_strand_id
1 'polypeptide(L)'
;MNFKWQFRFSHPYLWMIPMPIEQPPFSLLESPNWRDYELLDSGDGLKLERFGPYIFSRPESQAMWRRALPEKNWSAAHASFQPTAEESGGHWLAQKKIPERWKMEYDITPNPFAKHPGGAPERRGESLRFWAMTTPGRHLGVFPEVAAHWDWVADAVARADRPVSVLNLFGYTGLASLAAAAAGARVTHVDASKKSVAWARENQELSGLDEKPIRWIVDDALKFVQREARRGTKYDGILLDPPKFGRGPKGEVWEVYKSLPDLFSACRAVLSDRPLFVVATIYAVRASAIHVGQALEEVMRGFKGEVARGELVTRETSAGRLLSQAVFARWQVK
;
A
#
# COMPACT_ATOMS: atom_id res chain seq x y z
N MET A 1 -51.54 29.90 -48.26
CA MET A 1 -51.58 29.96 -46.80
C MET A 1 -50.24 29.55 -46.26
N ASN A 2 -49.41 30.53 -45.89
CA ASN A 2 -48.04 30.30 -45.32
C ASN A 2 -48.12 30.29 -43.81
N PHE A 3 -47.96 29.13 -43.21
CA PHE A 3 -47.75 29.02 -41.74
C PHE A 3 -46.29 29.16 -41.43
N LYS A 4 -45.86 30.31 -40.87
CA LYS A 4 -44.59 30.53 -40.24
C LYS A 4 -44.67 30.05 -38.80
N TRP A 5 -43.95 28.98 -38.45
CA TRP A 5 -43.69 28.63 -37.08
C TRP A 5 -42.57 29.53 -36.55
N GLN A 6 -42.91 30.43 -35.61
CA GLN A 6 -41.95 31.18 -34.82
C GLN A 6 -41.64 30.37 -33.54
N PHE A 7 -40.47 29.72 -33.50
CA PHE A 7 -39.94 29.21 -32.24
C PHE A 7 -39.33 30.38 -31.46
N ARG A 8 -40.01 30.84 -30.40
CA ARG A 8 -39.41 31.70 -29.38
C ARG A 8 -38.61 30.80 -28.44
N PHE A 9 -37.30 30.76 -28.57
CA PHE A 9 -36.40 30.29 -27.54
C PHE A 9 -36.20 31.41 -26.53
N SER A 10 -36.99 31.44 -25.49
CA SER A 10 -36.79 32.28 -24.32
C SER A 10 -36.41 31.42 -23.14
N HIS A 11 -35.13 31.00 -23.08
CA HIS A 11 -34.44 30.68 -21.84
C HIS A 11 -32.99 31.06 -22.05
N PRO A 12 -32.40 31.96 -21.29
CA PRO A 12 -30.98 32.13 -21.23
C PRO A 12 -30.43 30.88 -20.53
N TYR A 13 -29.79 29.98 -21.28
CA TYR A 13 -28.88 29.02 -20.67
C TYR A 13 -27.77 29.85 -20.01
N LEU A 14 -27.96 30.13 -18.73
CA LEU A 14 -26.84 30.46 -17.89
C LEU A 14 -25.89 29.26 -17.99
N TRP A 15 -24.76 29.46 -18.66
CA TRP A 15 -23.63 28.55 -18.57
C TRP A 15 -23.25 28.50 -17.09
N MET A 16 -23.78 27.50 -16.36
CA MET A 16 -23.24 27.17 -15.03
C MET A 16 -21.80 26.78 -15.26
N ILE A 17 -20.89 27.74 -15.05
CA ILE A 17 -19.49 27.44 -14.87
C ILE A 17 -19.44 26.43 -13.72
N PRO A 18 -18.99 25.18 -13.94
CA PRO A 18 -18.93 24.24 -12.86
C PRO A 18 -18.09 24.87 -11.75
N MET A 19 -18.69 25.08 -10.58
CA MET A 19 -17.94 25.53 -9.41
C MET A 19 -16.83 24.55 -9.18
N PRO A 20 -15.57 25.00 -8.97
CA PRO A 20 -14.49 24.11 -8.58
C PRO A 20 -14.93 23.37 -7.33
N ILE A 21 -15.00 22.04 -7.43
CA ILE A 21 -15.27 21.21 -6.27
C ILE A 21 -14.00 21.31 -5.43
N GLU A 22 -14.04 21.98 -4.28
CA GLU A 22 -12.99 21.90 -3.29
C GLU A 22 -12.88 20.43 -2.84
N GLN A 23 -11.96 19.72 -3.46
CA GLN A 23 -11.63 18.35 -3.07
C GLN A 23 -10.37 18.39 -2.22
N PRO A 24 -10.25 17.52 -1.19
CA PRO A 24 -8.97 17.33 -0.54
C PRO A 24 -7.92 16.97 -1.58
N PRO A 25 -6.67 17.39 -1.38
CA PRO A 25 -5.64 17.27 -2.41
C PRO A 25 -5.45 15.82 -2.85
N PHE A 26 -5.50 15.59 -4.15
CA PHE A 26 -5.11 14.32 -4.75
C PHE A 26 -3.58 14.26 -4.77
N SER A 27 -3.01 13.21 -4.18
CA SER A 27 -1.57 13.07 -4.00
C SER A 27 -1.01 11.90 -4.78
N LEU A 28 0.13 12.11 -5.42
CA LEU A 28 0.98 11.02 -5.91
C LEU A 28 2.07 10.80 -4.86
N LEU A 29 2.18 9.58 -4.33
CA LEU A 29 3.20 9.22 -3.36
C LEU A 29 4.21 8.30 -4.02
N GLU A 30 5.46 8.71 -3.96
CA GLU A 30 6.62 7.98 -4.46
C GLU A 30 7.49 7.56 -3.28
N SER A 31 8.19 6.43 -3.39
CA SER A 31 9.18 5.95 -2.42
C SER A 31 10.57 6.04 -3.05
N PRO A 32 11.22 7.22 -3.02
CA PRO A 32 12.47 7.45 -3.76
C PRO A 32 13.72 6.87 -3.05
N ASN A 33 13.60 6.46 -1.78
CA ASN A 33 14.75 6.13 -0.92
C ASN A 33 15.21 4.67 -1.04
N TRP A 34 14.75 3.93 -2.04
CA TRP A 34 15.17 2.58 -2.27
C TRP A 34 16.62 2.48 -2.77
N ARG A 35 17.47 1.71 -2.06
CA ARG A 35 18.79 1.30 -2.57
C ARG A 35 18.70 -0.02 -3.34
N ASP A 36 17.93 -0.95 -2.82
CA ASP A 36 17.84 -2.32 -3.33
C ASP A 36 16.68 -2.55 -4.30
N TYR A 37 15.89 -1.52 -4.60
CA TYR A 37 14.84 -1.60 -5.60
C TYR A 37 14.93 -0.46 -6.60
N GLU A 38 14.60 -0.75 -7.85
CA GLU A 38 14.54 0.24 -8.92
C GLU A 38 13.59 -0.24 -10.03
N LEU A 39 12.69 0.63 -10.48
CA LEU A 39 11.96 0.44 -11.72
C LEU A 39 12.83 0.95 -12.85
N LEU A 40 13.47 0.02 -13.58
CA LEU A 40 14.42 0.34 -14.66
C LEU A 40 13.72 0.88 -15.90
N ASP A 41 12.62 0.25 -16.31
CA ASP A 41 11.83 0.61 -17.48
C ASP A 41 10.43 0.01 -17.39
N SER A 42 9.49 0.58 -18.18
CA SER A 42 8.17 0.04 -18.35
C SER A 42 7.66 0.28 -19.77
N GLY A 43 6.79 -0.58 -20.27
CA GLY A 43 6.19 -0.45 -21.57
C GLY A 43 5.81 -1.78 -22.22
N ASP A 44 4.99 -1.70 -23.27
CA ASP A 44 4.47 -2.86 -24.00
C ASP A 44 3.82 -3.90 -23.07
N GLY A 45 3.11 -3.44 -22.01
CA GLY A 45 2.44 -4.29 -21.03
C GLY A 45 3.35 -4.98 -20.02
N LEU A 46 4.61 -4.55 -19.89
CA LEU A 46 5.61 -5.11 -18.99
C LEU A 46 6.32 -4.04 -18.17
N LYS A 47 6.95 -4.46 -17.07
CA LYS A 47 7.89 -3.69 -16.29
C LYS A 47 9.18 -4.45 -16.05
N LEU A 48 10.30 -3.76 -16.08
CA LEU A 48 11.64 -4.26 -15.81
C LEU A 48 12.12 -3.65 -14.49
N GLU A 49 12.41 -4.48 -13.52
CA GLU A 49 12.69 -4.04 -12.14
C GLU A 49 13.94 -4.73 -11.60
N ARG A 50 14.69 -4.02 -10.77
CA ARG A 50 15.80 -4.56 -9.99
C ARG A 50 15.36 -4.77 -8.55
N PHE A 51 15.62 -5.96 -8.00
CA PHE A 51 15.43 -6.31 -6.59
C PHE A 51 16.76 -6.85 -6.04
N GLY A 52 17.45 -6.06 -5.24
CA GLY A 52 18.83 -6.32 -4.86
C GLY A 52 19.73 -6.41 -6.10
N PRO A 53 20.50 -7.48 -6.28
CA PRO A 53 21.36 -7.65 -7.46
C PRO A 53 20.63 -8.27 -8.67
N TYR A 54 19.35 -8.61 -8.57
CA TYR A 54 18.63 -9.35 -9.61
C TYR A 54 17.63 -8.49 -10.35
N ILE A 55 17.53 -8.70 -11.66
CA ILE A 55 16.61 -7.99 -12.57
C ILE A 55 15.50 -8.95 -12.98
N PHE A 56 14.26 -8.47 -12.93
CA PHE A 56 13.06 -9.22 -13.25
C PHE A 56 12.20 -8.49 -14.26
N SER A 57 11.59 -9.25 -15.19
CA SER A 57 10.54 -8.74 -16.06
C SER A 57 9.20 -9.33 -15.62
N ARG A 58 8.20 -8.46 -15.43
CA ARG A 58 6.87 -8.86 -14.98
C ARG A 58 5.77 -8.19 -15.80
N PRO A 59 4.61 -8.81 -15.95
CA PRO A 59 3.44 -8.18 -16.56
C PRO A 59 3.00 -6.92 -15.81
N GLU A 60 2.72 -5.86 -16.58
CA GLU A 60 2.16 -4.60 -16.11
C GLU A 60 1.27 -4.00 -17.20
N SER A 61 0.01 -4.40 -17.21
CA SER A 61 -0.95 -4.01 -18.25
C SER A 61 -1.21 -2.51 -18.36
N GLN A 62 -0.92 -1.75 -17.31
CA GLN A 62 -1.07 -0.30 -17.32
C GLN A 62 0.07 0.41 -18.06
N ALA A 63 1.21 -0.25 -18.30
CA ALA A 63 2.31 0.28 -19.10
C ALA A 63 2.00 0.21 -20.60
N MET A 64 1.05 1.05 -21.06
CA MET A 64 0.50 1.07 -22.43
C MET A 64 1.41 1.74 -23.46
N TRP A 65 2.50 2.36 -23.03
CA TRP A 65 3.49 3.01 -23.86
C TRP A 65 4.58 2.05 -24.33
N ARG A 66 5.46 2.50 -25.23
CA ARG A 66 6.61 1.72 -25.68
C ARG A 66 7.73 1.74 -24.65
N ARG A 67 8.48 0.66 -24.57
CA ARG A 67 9.72 0.55 -23.77
C ARG A 67 10.71 1.65 -24.19
N ALA A 68 11.39 2.25 -23.22
CA ALA A 68 12.45 3.24 -23.50
C ALA A 68 13.81 2.57 -23.65
N LEU A 69 14.09 1.51 -22.88
CA LEU A 69 15.33 0.77 -22.98
C LEU A 69 15.33 -0.20 -24.17
N PRO A 70 16.48 -0.37 -24.84
CA PRO A 70 16.63 -1.32 -25.93
C PRO A 70 16.50 -2.78 -25.44
N GLU A 71 16.16 -3.68 -26.35
CA GLU A 71 15.91 -5.12 -26.08
C GLU A 71 17.03 -5.79 -25.29
N LYS A 72 18.30 -5.41 -25.51
CA LYS A 72 19.44 -5.95 -24.74
C LYS A 72 19.32 -5.79 -23.22
N ASN A 73 18.66 -4.71 -22.76
CA ASN A 73 18.45 -4.47 -21.32
C ASN A 73 17.37 -5.41 -20.78
N TRP A 74 16.31 -5.63 -21.54
CA TRP A 74 15.22 -6.53 -21.19
C TRP A 74 15.66 -8.00 -21.21
N SER A 75 16.44 -8.39 -22.22
CA SER A 75 17.05 -9.72 -22.34
C SER A 75 18.10 -10.00 -21.24
N ALA A 76 18.59 -8.96 -20.56
CA ALA A 76 19.50 -9.11 -19.43
C ALA A 76 18.80 -9.53 -18.13
N ALA A 77 17.48 -9.58 -18.09
CA ALA A 77 16.71 -10.02 -16.92
C ALA A 77 17.19 -11.41 -16.43
N HIS A 78 17.14 -11.60 -15.12
CA HIS A 78 17.48 -12.88 -14.50
C HIS A 78 16.31 -13.87 -14.57
N ALA A 79 15.08 -13.35 -14.46
CA ALA A 79 13.86 -14.12 -14.68
C ALA A 79 12.73 -13.25 -15.20
N SER A 80 11.80 -13.89 -15.91
CA SER A 80 10.57 -13.28 -16.41
C SER A 80 9.37 -14.06 -15.88
N PHE A 81 8.35 -13.36 -15.43
CA PHE A 81 7.09 -14.00 -15.04
C PHE A 81 6.21 -14.21 -16.26
N GLN A 82 5.82 -15.45 -16.50
CA GLN A 82 4.95 -15.86 -17.59
C GLN A 82 3.55 -16.08 -17.02
N PRO A 83 2.56 -15.22 -17.32
CA PRO A 83 1.20 -15.42 -16.85
C PRO A 83 0.55 -16.59 -17.56
N THR A 84 -0.36 -17.29 -16.86
CA THR A 84 -1.28 -18.24 -17.44
C THR A 84 -2.62 -17.57 -17.75
N ALA A 85 -3.58 -18.32 -18.29
CA ALA A 85 -4.94 -17.82 -18.55
C ALA A 85 -5.72 -17.48 -17.26
N GLU A 86 -5.28 -17.96 -16.10
CA GLU A 86 -5.85 -17.59 -14.80
C GLU A 86 -5.35 -16.22 -14.36
N GLU A 87 -6.22 -15.38 -13.80
CA GLU A 87 -5.96 -13.95 -13.48
C GLU A 87 -4.71 -13.74 -12.59
N SER A 88 -4.36 -14.69 -11.73
CA SER A 88 -3.20 -14.62 -10.83
C SER A 88 -2.18 -15.75 -11.05
N GLY A 89 -2.43 -16.64 -11.98
CA GLY A 89 -1.59 -17.80 -12.27
C GLY A 89 -0.39 -17.45 -13.14
N GLY A 90 0.67 -18.24 -13.00
CA GLY A 90 1.87 -18.13 -13.84
C GLY A 90 3.06 -18.87 -13.24
N HIS A 91 4.20 -18.69 -13.88
CA HIS A 91 5.46 -19.25 -13.44
C HIS A 91 6.63 -18.35 -13.81
N TRP A 92 7.72 -18.48 -13.07
CA TRP A 92 8.96 -17.80 -13.35
C TRP A 92 9.80 -18.59 -14.34
N LEU A 93 10.16 -17.97 -15.45
CA LEU A 93 11.14 -18.48 -16.39
C LEU A 93 12.50 -17.85 -16.03
N ALA A 94 13.37 -18.64 -15.42
CA ALA A 94 14.72 -18.20 -15.07
C ALA A 94 15.63 -18.26 -16.29
N GLN A 95 16.26 -17.15 -16.67
CA GLN A 95 17.29 -17.05 -17.70
C GLN A 95 18.70 -17.14 -17.10
N LYS A 96 18.84 -16.79 -15.81
CA LYS A 96 20.09 -16.82 -15.05
C LYS A 96 19.88 -17.44 -13.69
N LYS A 97 20.94 -17.89 -13.06
CA LYS A 97 20.89 -18.42 -11.70
C LYS A 97 20.45 -17.37 -10.70
N ILE A 98 19.39 -17.66 -9.95
CA ILE A 98 18.88 -16.86 -8.84
C ILE A 98 18.87 -17.79 -7.61
N PRO A 99 19.30 -17.32 -6.42
CA PRO A 99 19.16 -18.11 -5.20
C PRO A 99 17.68 -18.25 -4.81
N GLU A 100 17.37 -19.21 -3.95
CA GLU A 100 16.02 -19.40 -3.44
C GLU A 100 15.48 -18.12 -2.78
N ARG A 101 16.37 -17.43 -2.03
CA ARG A 101 16.06 -16.13 -1.41
C ARG A 101 17.31 -15.27 -1.31
N TRP A 102 17.12 -13.93 -1.24
CA TRP A 102 18.19 -12.96 -1.05
C TRP A 102 17.75 -11.85 -0.11
N LYS A 103 18.70 -11.19 0.51
CA LYS A 103 18.47 -10.06 1.42
C LYS A 103 18.23 -8.78 0.63
N MET A 104 17.32 -7.96 1.14
CA MET A 104 17.11 -6.59 0.72
C MET A 104 17.00 -5.69 1.94
N GLU A 105 17.28 -4.40 1.76
CA GLU A 105 17.19 -3.38 2.79
C GLU A 105 16.37 -2.19 2.35
N TYR A 106 15.71 -1.57 3.33
CA TYR A 106 15.05 -0.29 3.19
C TYR A 106 15.33 0.58 4.41
N ASP A 107 15.89 1.78 4.18
CA ASP A 107 16.13 2.74 5.26
C ASP A 107 14.84 3.55 5.51
N ILE A 108 14.21 3.37 6.67
CA ILE A 108 13.08 4.21 7.08
C ILE A 108 13.61 5.63 7.26
N THR A 109 13.12 6.52 6.42
CA THR A 109 13.57 7.92 6.44
C THR A 109 12.58 8.75 7.24
N PRO A 110 13.01 9.38 8.35
CA PRO A 110 12.18 10.37 9.04
C PRO A 110 11.83 11.49 8.04
N ASN A 111 10.61 11.99 8.10
CA ASN A 111 10.19 13.12 7.28
C ASN A 111 11.06 14.34 7.59
N PRO A 112 11.90 14.82 6.65
CA PRO A 112 12.81 15.95 6.91
C PRO A 112 12.09 17.27 7.18
N PHE A 113 10.79 17.35 6.87
CA PHE A 113 9.95 18.52 7.12
C PHE A 113 9.13 18.40 8.42
N ALA A 114 9.21 17.28 9.13
CA ALA A 114 8.54 17.12 10.40
C ALA A 114 9.24 17.93 11.49
N LYS A 115 8.54 18.90 12.06
CA LYS A 115 9.01 19.60 13.26
C LYS A 115 8.92 18.63 14.44
N HIS A 116 10.06 18.15 14.93
CA HIS A 116 10.11 17.38 16.16
C HIS A 116 9.96 18.30 17.37
N PRO A 117 8.90 18.16 18.19
CA PRO A 117 8.83 18.89 19.46
C PRO A 117 10.01 18.44 20.34
N GLY A 118 10.82 19.41 20.80
CA GLY A 118 11.86 19.17 21.81
C GLY A 118 13.26 18.81 21.31
N GLY A 119 13.59 19.03 20.03
CA GLY A 119 14.97 18.86 19.55
C GLY A 119 15.51 17.43 19.73
N ALA A 120 14.66 16.43 19.52
CA ALA A 120 15.09 15.04 19.59
C ALA A 120 16.27 14.78 18.62
N PRO A 121 17.29 14.00 19.02
CA PRO A 121 18.43 13.71 18.18
C PRO A 121 17.99 13.13 16.84
N GLU A 122 18.68 13.53 15.75
CA GLU A 122 18.50 12.90 14.44
C GLU A 122 18.52 11.38 14.63
N ARG A 123 17.36 10.74 14.54
CA ARG A 123 17.32 9.28 14.52
C ARG A 123 18.02 8.89 13.22
N ARG A 124 19.15 8.22 13.31
CA ARG A 124 19.68 7.46 12.19
C ARG A 124 18.57 6.52 11.77
N GLY A 125 18.14 6.60 10.50
CA GLY A 125 17.04 5.79 9.97
C GLY A 125 17.27 4.32 10.36
N GLU A 126 16.28 3.70 11.00
CA GLU A 126 16.32 2.26 11.25
C GLU A 126 16.19 1.56 9.90
N SER A 127 17.11 0.66 9.60
CA SER A 127 17.11 -0.10 8.35
C SER A 127 16.30 -1.38 8.53
N LEU A 128 15.25 -1.54 7.74
CA LEU A 128 14.54 -2.81 7.65
C LEU A 128 15.30 -3.74 6.72
N ARG A 129 15.63 -4.92 7.22
CA ARG A 129 16.22 -6.01 6.42
C ARG A 129 15.19 -7.11 6.23
N PHE A 130 15.09 -7.62 5.04
CA PHE A 130 14.07 -8.61 4.74
C PHE A 130 14.51 -9.55 3.62
N TRP A 131 13.87 -10.70 3.59
CA TRP A 131 14.06 -11.68 2.54
C TRP A 131 13.17 -11.35 1.34
N ALA A 132 13.74 -11.39 0.15
CA ALA A 132 13.03 -11.45 -1.12
C ALA A 132 13.22 -12.84 -1.74
N MET A 133 12.19 -13.33 -2.44
CA MET A 133 12.23 -14.60 -3.18
C MET A 133 11.18 -14.60 -4.28
N THR A 134 11.38 -15.40 -5.32
CA THR A 134 10.33 -15.67 -6.31
C THR A 134 9.23 -16.50 -5.65
N THR A 135 7.98 -16.04 -5.78
CA THR A 135 6.81 -16.78 -5.27
C THR A 135 6.07 -17.46 -6.41
N PRO A 136 5.15 -18.42 -6.15
CA PRO A 136 4.28 -18.96 -7.17
C PRO A 136 3.45 -17.93 -7.92
N GLY A 137 3.19 -16.77 -7.30
CA GLY A 137 2.65 -15.59 -7.94
C GLY A 137 3.74 -14.70 -8.55
N ARG A 138 3.32 -13.56 -9.13
CA ARG A 138 4.25 -12.59 -9.73
C ARG A 138 5.01 -11.71 -8.73
N HIS A 139 4.78 -11.87 -7.42
CA HIS A 139 5.37 -11.02 -6.38
C HIS A 139 6.67 -11.62 -5.84
N LEU A 140 7.54 -10.75 -5.31
CA LEU A 140 8.87 -11.11 -4.81
C LEU A 140 8.99 -10.98 -3.28
N GLY A 141 7.86 -10.92 -2.57
CA GLY A 141 7.82 -10.77 -1.12
C GLY A 141 7.74 -9.32 -0.63
N VAL A 142 7.78 -8.36 -1.52
CA VAL A 142 7.71 -6.94 -1.22
C VAL A 142 6.92 -6.18 -2.30
N PHE A 143 6.26 -5.13 -1.87
CA PHE A 143 5.60 -4.12 -2.69
C PHE A 143 6.33 -2.79 -2.44
N PRO A 144 7.30 -2.43 -3.30
CA PRO A 144 8.19 -1.30 -3.03
C PRO A 144 7.47 0.05 -2.90
N GLU A 145 6.39 0.24 -3.63
CA GLU A 145 5.59 1.46 -3.64
C GLU A 145 4.94 1.76 -2.29
N VAL A 146 4.70 0.73 -1.45
CA VAL A 146 4.08 0.91 -0.12
C VAL A 146 5.05 1.51 0.89
N ALA A 147 6.35 1.56 0.59
CA ALA A 147 7.35 2.14 1.50
C ALA A 147 7.05 3.61 1.85
N ALA A 148 6.37 4.35 0.98
CA ALA A 148 5.86 5.69 1.29
C ALA A 148 4.88 5.70 2.49
N HIS A 149 4.19 4.59 2.75
CA HIS A 149 3.37 4.42 3.95
C HIS A 149 4.19 4.00 5.16
N TRP A 150 5.27 3.21 4.96
CA TRP A 150 6.14 2.81 6.08
C TRP A 150 6.80 4.02 6.72
N ASP A 151 7.40 4.91 5.92
CA ASP A 151 8.02 6.14 6.38
C ASP A 151 7.02 7.02 7.12
N TRP A 152 5.85 7.22 6.51
CA TRP A 152 4.81 8.06 7.07
C TRP A 152 4.25 7.53 8.39
N VAL A 153 4.02 6.21 8.50
CA VAL A 153 3.54 5.54 9.72
C VAL A 153 4.60 5.62 10.82
N ALA A 154 5.86 5.33 10.47
CA ALA A 154 6.97 5.43 11.42
C ALA A 154 7.08 6.85 11.99
N ASP A 155 6.97 7.87 11.15
CA ASP A 155 6.97 9.27 11.55
C ASP A 155 5.76 9.62 12.45
N ALA A 156 4.55 9.17 12.10
CA ALA A 156 3.36 9.39 12.90
C ALA A 156 3.45 8.73 14.29
N VAL A 157 4.00 7.51 14.37
CA VAL A 157 4.24 6.82 15.63
C VAL A 157 5.31 7.52 16.46
N ALA A 158 6.43 7.92 15.84
CA ALA A 158 7.54 8.55 16.52
C ALA A 158 7.20 9.93 17.13
N ARG A 159 6.26 10.65 16.51
CA ARG A 159 5.76 11.95 17.00
C ARG A 159 4.70 11.84 18.07
N ALA A 160 4.14 10.68 18.30
CA ALA A 160 3.13 10.51 19.35
C ALA A 160 3.77 10.67 20.74
N ASP A 161 3.12 11.43 21.60
CA ASP A 161 3.54 11.70 22.99
C ASP A 161 3.12 10.61 23.99
N ARG A 162 2.67 9.47 23.48
CA ARG A 162 2.12 8.36 24.24
C ARG A 162 2.41 7.01 23.60
N PRO A 163 2.28 5.91 24.32
CA PRO A 163 2.33 4.57 23.73
C PRO A 163 1.29 4.41 22.63
N VAL A 164 1.71 3.85 21.49
CA VAL A 164 0.88 3.66 20.29
C VAL A 164 0.65 2.18 20.05
N SER A 165 -0.61 1.81 19.81
CA SER A 165 -1.01 0.47 19.39
C SER A 165 -1.46 0.50 17.93
N VAL A 166 -0.83 -0.32 17.08
CA VAL A 166 -1.10 -0.38 15.63
C VAL A 166 -1.63 -1.75 15.25
N LEU A 167 -2.70 -1.77 14.47
CA LEU A 167 -3.26 -2.96 13.82
C LEU A 167 -2.90 -2.94 12.34
N ASN A 168 -2.20 -3.97 11.86
CA ASN A 168 -1.91 -4.18 10.45
C ASN A 168 -2.65 -5.42 9.94
N LEU A 169 -3.59 -5.21 9.02
CA LEU A 169 -4.44 -6.22 8.41
C LEU A 169 -3.98 -6.51 6.98
N PHE A 170 -4.00 -7.78 6.57
CA PHE A 170 -3.40 -8.27 5.33
C PHE A 170 -1.90 -7.94 5.27
N GLY A 171 -1.24 -8.13 6.42
CA GLY A 171 0.10 -7.59 6.64
C GLY A 171 1.22 -8.28 5.87
N TYR A 172 0.93 -9.38 5.15
CA TYR A 172 1.84 -10.13 4.27
C TYR A 172 3.18 -10.45 4.94
N THR A 173 4.32 -10.02 4.35
CA THR A 173 5.67 -10.25 4.86
C THR A 173 6.10 -9.30 5.98
N GLY A 174 5.19 -8.47 6.48
CA GLY A 174 5.31 -7.73 7.73
C GLY A 174 6.01 -6.38 7.67
N LEU A 175 6.47 -5.88 6.53
CA LEU A 175 7.33 -4.70 6.46
C LEU A 175 6.69 -3.44 7.05
N ALA A 176 5.40 -3.20 6.81
CA ALA A 176 4.67 -2.11 7.45
C ALA A 176 4.55 -2.29 8.97
N SER A 177 4.42 -3.53 9.46
CA SER A 177 4.43 -3.85 10.90
C SER A 177 5.80 -3.59 11.51
N LEU A 178 6.87 -3.96 10.81
CA LEU A 178 8.25 -3.72 11.26
C LEU A 178 8.55 -2.23 11.33
N ALA A 179 8.13 -1.44 10.33
CA ALA A 179 8.30 0.01 10.33
C ALA A 179 7.61 0.67 11.53
N ALA A 180 6.37 0.29 11.83
CA ALA A 180 5.64 0.80 12.99
C ALA A 180 6.31 0.38 14.32
N ALA A 181 6.76 -0.89 14.43
CA ALA A 181 7.42 -1.40 15.62
C ALA A 181 8.80 -0.79 15.85
N ALA A 182 9.59 -0.58 14.78
CA ALA A 182 10.86 0.14 14.81
C ALA A 182 10.67 1.54 15.41
N ALA A 183 9.61 2.25 15.00
CA ALA A 183 9.25 3.57 15.53
C ALA A 183 8.72 3.56 16.98
N GLY A 184 8.48 2.39 17.57
CA GLY A 184 8.09 2.25 18.99
C GLY A 184 6.63 1.85 19.23
N ALA A 185 5.86 1.49 18.20
CA ALA A 185 4.50 1.00 18.39
C ALA A 185 4.45 -0.44 18.92
N ARG A 186 3.41 -0.76 19.67
CA ARG A 186 2.94 -2.14 19.85
C ARG A 186 2.10 -2.54 18.65
N VAL A 187 2.51 -3.59 17.94
CA VAL A 187 1.86 -3.95 16.67
C VAL A 187 1.09 -5.28 16.81
N THR A 188 -0.11 -5.32 16.26
CA THR A 188 -0.83 -6.56 15.99
C THR A 188 -0.85 -6.75 14.47
N HIS A 189 -0.14 -7.77 14.00
CA HIS A 189 -0.05 -8.15 12.60
C HIS A 189 -1.00 -9.31 12.32
N VAL A 190 -1.86 -9.17 11.32
CA VAL A 190 -2.85 -10.19 10.93
C VAL A 190 -2.71 -10.47 9.44
N ASP A 191 -2.51 -11.73 9.11
CA ASP A 191 -2.57 -12.23 7.74
C ASP A 191 -3.19 -13.63 7.71
N ALA A 192 -3.91 -13.95 6.65
CA ALA A 192 -4.56 -15.26 6.49
C ALA A 192 -3.56 -16.39 6.18
N SER A 193 -2.41 -16.04 5.61
CA SER A 193 -1.37 -16.98 5.18
C SER A 193 -0.37 -17.28 6.30
N LYS A 194 -0.37 -18.51 6.78
CA LYS A 194 0.64 -18.99 7.74
C LYS A 194 2.07 -18.80 7.22
N LYS A 195 2.27 -18.99 5.90
CA LYS A 195 3.59 -18.80 5.27
C LYS A 195 4.02 -17.33 5.30
N SER A 196 3.12 -16.40 5.01
CA SER A 196 3.39 -14.96 5.06
C SER A 196 3.74 -14.51 6.48
N VAL A 197 2.99 -14.96 7.49
CA VAL A 197 3.27 -14.64 8.90
C VAL A 197 4.60 -15.25 9.37
N ALA A 198 4.97 -16.46 8.92
CA ALA A 198 6.27 -17.03 9.23
C ALA A 198 7.40 -16.20 8.60
N TRP A 199 7.24 -15.82 7.34
CA TRP A 199 8.20 -14.96 6.64
C TRP A 199 8.32 -13.57 7.31
N ALA A 200 7.22 -13.00 7.78
CA ALA A 200 7.23 -11.73 8.50
C ALA A 200 8.05 -11.80 9.81
N ARG A 201 7.99 -12.95 10.53
CA ARG A 201 8.82 -13.19 11.72
C ARG A 201 10.30 -13.29 11.37
N GLU A 202 10.65 -14.02 10.30
CA GLU A 202 12.02 -14.09 9.81
C GLU A 202 12.56 -12.69 9.43
N ASN A 203 11.72 -11.83 8.87
CA ASN A 203 12.07 -10.44 8.57
C ASN A 203 12.24 -9.60 9.84
N GLN A 204 11.50 -9.88 10.91
CA GLN A 204 11.70 -9.25 12.22
C GLN A 204 13.07 -9.58 12.77
N GLU A 205 13.45 -10.86 12.79
CA GLU A 205 14.76 -11.35 13.24
C GLU A 205 15.89 -10.74 12.39
N LEU A 206 15.75 -10.79 11.07
CA LEU A 206 16.75 -10.24 10.14
C LEU A 206 16.96 -8.74 10.31
N SER A 207 15.90 -8.00 10.68
CA SER A 207 15.97 -6.56 10.97
C SER A 207 16.53 -6.25 12.36
N GLY A 208 16.77 -7.26 13.22
CA GLY A 208 17.23 -7.05 14.61
C GLY A 208 16.15 -6.41 15.49
N LEU A 209 14.88 -6.70 15.22
CA LEU A 209 13.72 -6.13 15.92
C LEU A 209 13.04 -7.16 16.85
N ASP A 210 13.75 -8.21 17.26
CA ASP A 210 13.21 -9.33 18.05
C ASP A 210 12.55 -8.89 19.35
N GLU A 211 13.12 -7.88 20.01
CA GLU A 211 12.60 -7.33 21.27
C GLU A 211 11.40 -6.37 21.06
N LYS A 212 11.06 -6.05 19.81
CA LYS A 212 9.92 -5.17 19.54
C LYS A 212 8.59 -5.93 19.68
N PRO A 213 7.58 -5.35 20.34
CA PRO A 213 6.34 -6.05 20.68
C PRO A 213 5.42 -6.17 19.46
N ILE A 214 5.57 -7.26 18.69
CA ILE A 214 4.70 -7.60 17.57
C ILE A 214 3.92 -8.89 17.88
N ARG A 215 2.60 -8.80 17.87
CA ARG A 215 1.68 -9.94 17.98
C ARG A 215 1.37 -10.46 16.60
N TRP A 216 1.90 -11.62 16.24
CA TRP A 216 1.72 -12.28 14.95
C TRP A 216 0.50 -13.19 14.96
N ILE A 217 -0.46 -12.96 14.07
CA ILE A 217 -1.76 -13.65 14.02
C ILE A 217 -2.01 -14.21 12.62
N VAL A 218 -2.32 -15.50 12.55
CA VAL A 218 -2.84 -16.14 11.34
C VAL A 218 -4.36 -16.22 11.46
N ASP A 219 -5.07 -15.35 10.74
CA ASP A 219 -6.53 -15.28 10.81
C ASP A 219 -7.13 -14.53 9.61
N ASP A 220 -8.45 -14.67 9.42
CA ASP A 220 -9.24 -13.79 8.57
C ASP A 220 -9.32 -12.39 9.19
N ALA A 221 -9.01 -11.37 8.39
CA ALA A 221 -8.91 -9.98 8.87
C ALA A 221 -10.24 -9.47 9.45
N LEU A 222 -11.35 -9.66 8.74
CA LEU A 222 -12.67 -9.18 9.18
C LEU A 222 -13.11 -9.86 10.47
N LYS A 223 -13.01 -11.20 10.52
CA LYS A 223 -13.36 -11.96 11.73
C LYS A 223 -12.48 -11.60 12.92
N PHE A 224 -11.19 -11.36 12.66
CA PHE A 224 -10.26 -10.92 13.71
C PHE A 224 -10.72 -9.58 14.30
N VAL A 225 -10.94 -8.56 13.47
CA VAL A 225 -11.35 -7.23 13.94
C VAL A 225 -12.68 -7.28 14.67
N GLN A 226 -13.66 -8.02 14.16
CA GLN A 226 -14.95 -8.21 14.84
C GLN A 226 -14.81 -8.85 16.24
N ARG A 227 -13.85 -9.77 16.42
CA ARG A 227 -13.56 -10.34 17.75
C ARG A 227 -12.88 -9.33 18.67
N GLU A 228 -11.93 -8.56 18.16
CA GLU A 228 -11.28 -7.51 18.95
C GLU A 228 -12.29 -6.42 19.35
N ALA A 229 -13.24 -6.06 18.49
CA ALA A 229 -14.34 -5.16 18.84
C ALA A 229 -15.19 -5.69 20.02
N ARG A 230 -15.57 -6.97 19.97
CA ARG A 230 -16.32 -7.60 21.08
C ARG A 230 -15.52 -7.69 22.39
N ARG A 231 -14.18 -7.72 22.33
CA ARG A 231 -13.28 -7.71 23.49
C ARG A 231 -13.01 -6.31 24.03
N GLY A 232 -13.47 -5.29 23.34
CA GLY A 232 -13.17 -3.89 23.67
C GLY A 232 -11.72 -3.48 23.41
N THR A 233 -10.95 -4.26 22.61
CA THR A 233 -9.58 -3.91 22.26
C THR A 233 -9.57 -2.67 21.37
N LYS A 234 -8.61 -1.77 21.62
CA LYS A 234 -8.48 -0.49 20.91
C LYS A 234 -7.11 -0.32 20.29
N TYR A 235 -7.09 0.32 19.12
CA TYR A 235 -5.90 0.63 18.35
C TYR A 235 -5.86 2.12 17.99
N ASP A 236 -4.66 2.69 17.99
CA ASP A 236 -4.43 4.09 17.66
C ASP A 236 -4.15 4.29 16.18
N GLY A 237 -3.61 3.29 15.52
CA GLY A 237 -3.34 3.27 14.09
C GLY A 237 -3.83 1.97 13.45
N ILE A 238 -4.38 2.06 12.22
CA ILE A 238 -4.81 0.90 11.45
C ILE A 238 -4.24 0.99 10.03
N LEU A 239 -3.64 -0.11 9.58
CA LEU A 239 -3.17 -0.32 8.22
C LEU A 239 -4.01 -1.42 7.57
N LEU A 240 -4.48 -1.16 6.35
CA LEU A 240 -5.31 -2.06 5.54
C LEU A 240 -4.70 -2.17 4.15
N ASP A 241 -4.37 -3.39 3.75
CA ASP A 241 -3.86 -3.68 2.40
C ASP A 241 -4.56 -4.91 1.80
N PRO A 242 -5.89 -4.86 1.64
CA PRO A 242 -6.66 -6.01 1.20
C PRO A 242 -6.41 -6.32 -0.28
N PRO A 243 -6.27 -7.62 -0.62
CA PRO A 243 -6.24 -8.05 -2.01
C PRO A 243 -7.61 -7.85 -2.68
N LYS A 244 -7.66 -7.84 -4.02
CA LYS A 244 -8.91 -7.84 -4.77
C LYS A 244 -9.79 -9.03 -4.38
N PHE A 245 -9.18 -10.22 -4.28
CA PHE A 245 -9.79 -11.47 -3.87
C PHE A 245 -8.84 -12.25 -2.98
N GLY A 246 -9.38 -13.00 -2.00
CA GLY A 246 -8.58 -13.82 -1.10
C GLY A 246 -9.40 -14.90 -0.40
N ARG A 247 -8.69 -15.79 0.31
CA ARG A 247 -9.30 -16.79 1.17
C ARG A 247 -8.68 -16.74 2.56
N GLY A 248 -9.53 -16.76 3.56
CA GLY A 248 -9.11 -16.90 4.95
C GLY A 248 -8.64 -18.32 5.26
N PRO A 249 -7.99 -18.54 6.42
CA PRO A 249 -7.39 -19.82 6.79
C PRO A 249 -8.40 -20.95 7.01
N LYS A 250 -9.68 -20.64 7.14
CA LYS A 250 -10.78 -21.60 7.28
C LYS A 250 -11.73 -21.60 6.08
N GLY A 251 -11.27 -21.08 4.93
CA GLY A 251 -12.06 -21.01 3.69
C GLY A 251 -12.95 -19.80 3.56
N GLU A 252 -12.83 -18.81 4.45
CA GLU A 252 -13.50 -17.52 4.31
C GLU A 252 -13.20 -16.91 2.94
N VAL A 253 -14.21 -16.26 2.34
CA VAL A 253 -14.06 -15.60 1.05
C VAL A 253 -13.97 -14.10 1.26
N TRP A 254 -12.91 -13.50 0.76
CA TRP A 254 -12.72 -12.08 0.69
C TRP A 254 -12.91 -11.60 -0.75
N GLU A 255 -13.79 -10.63 -0.95
CA GLU A 255 -13.96 -9.87 -2.19
C GLU A 255 -14.00 -8.39 -1.84
N VAL A 256 -13.04 -7.61 -2.34
CA VAL A 256 -12.84 -6.22 -1.88
C VAL A 256 -14.12 -5.38 -1.94
N TYR A 257 -14.86 -5.38 -3.04
CA TYR A 257 -16.06 -4.56 -3.19
C TYR A 257 -17.24 -4.97 -2.29
N LYS A 258 -17.29 -6.24 -1.88
CA LYS A 258 -18.33 -6.74 -0.98
C LYS A 258 -17.96 -6.59 0.48
N SER A 259 -16.69 -6.83 0.79
CA SER A 259 -16.23 -6.99 2.19
C SER A 259 -15.61 -5.72 2.78
N LEU A 260 -15.16 -4.77 1.93
CA LEU A 260 -14.49 -3.57 2.42
C LEU A 260 -15.38 -2.66 3.28
N PRO A 261 -16.68 -2.44 2.99
CA PRO A 261 -17.55 -1.66 3.87
C PRO A 261 -17.67 -2.24 5.28
N ASP A 262 -17.86 -3.57 5.39
CA ASP A 262 -17.94 -4.25 6.67
C ASP A 262 -16.60 -4.20 7.42
N LEU A 263 -15.47 -4.34 6.71
CA LEU A 263 -14.15 -4.20 7.31
C LEU A 263 -13.92 -2.79 7.84
N PHE A 264 -14.27 -1.75 7.08
CA PHE A 264 -14.17 -0.37 7.52
C PHE A 264 -15.01 -0.11 8.77
N SER A 265 -16.25 -0.60 8.81
CA SER A 265 -17.13 -0.49 9.97
C SER A 265 -16.54 -1.20 11.20
N ALA A 266 -16.00 -2.40 11.01
CA ALA A 266 -15.33 -3.16 12.07
C ALA A 266 -14.06 -2.45 12.57
N CYS A 267 -13.25 -1.90 11.67
CA CYS A 267 -12.06 -1.11 11.99
C CYS A 267 -12.42 0.12 12.82
N ARG A 268 -13.50 0.84 12.46
CA ARG A 268 -13.97 1.96 13.27
C ARG A 268 -14.30 1.54 14.72
N ALA A 269 -14.92 0.39 14.91
CA ALA A 269 -15.28 -0.10 16.24
C ALA A 269 -14.08 -0.40 17.16
N VAL A 270 -12.88 -0.63 16.57
CA VAL A 270 -11.65 -0.90 17.32
C VAL A 270 -10.69 0.30 17.38
N LEU A 271 -11.05 1.45 16.81
CA LEU A 271 -10.28 2.67 17.01
C LEU A 271 -10.35 3.14 18.46
N SER A 272 -9.24 3.67 18.96
CA SER A 272 -9.19 4.34 20.26
C SER A 272 -9.97 5.66 20.22
N ASP A 273 -10.19 6.27 21.37
CA ASP A 273 -10.84 7.59 21.44
C ASP A 273 -9.96 8.72 20.87
N ARG A 274 -8.66 8.46 20.75
CA ARG A 274 -7.66 9.38 20.21
C ARG A 274 -6.84 8.69 19.10
N PRO A 275 -7.48 8.30 17.98
CA PRO A 275 -6.76 7.62 16.90
C PRO A 275 -5.75 8.55 16.26
N LEU A 276 -4.65 8.00 15.78
CA LEU A 276 -3.59 8.74 15.06
C LEU A 276 -3.79 8.68 13.56
N PHE A 277 -4.05 7.48 13.03
CA PHE A 277 -4.19 7.28 11.59
C PHE A 277 -4.99 6.03 11.21
N VAL A 278 -5.52 6.08 9.99
CA VAL A 278 -6.01 4.91 9.25
C VAL A 278 -5.47 5.01 7.82
N VAL A 279 -4.83 3.95 7.33
CA VAL A 279 -4.30 3.84 5.97
C VAL A 279 -4.99 2.69 5.27
N ALA A 280 -5.54 2.94 4.09
CA ALA A 280 -6.09 1.94 3.20
C ALA A 280 -5.37 2.00 1.85
N THR A 281 -4.77 0.88 1.45
CA THR A 281 -4.14 0.68 0.13
C THR A 281 -4.94 -0.36 -0.63
N ILE A 282 -5.31 -0.09 -1.87
CA ILE A 282 -6.15 -0.99 -2.67
C ILE A 282 -5.49 -1.24 -4.02
N TYR A 283 -5.23 -2.53 -4.31
CA TYR A 283 -4.61 -2.97 -5.55
C TYR A 283 -5.60 -3.55 -6.55
N ALA A 284 -5.23 -3.47 -7.83
CA ALA A 284 -5.87 -4.19 -8.93
C ALA A 284 -7.40 -4.05 -8.98
N VAL A 285 -7.92 -2.88 -8.61
CA VAL A 285 -9.36 -2.59 -8.58
C VAL A 285 -9.73 -1.51 -9.60
N ARG A 286 -11.00 -1.45 -9.97
CA ARG A 286 -11.56 -0.34 -10.75
C ARG A 286 -12.00 0.85 -9.87
N ALA A 287 -11.71 0.79 -8.57
CA ALA A 287 -12.01 1.87 -7.66
C ALA A 287 -11.04 3.03 -7.89
N SER A 288 -11.60 4.23 -7.95
CA SER A 288 -10.82 5.46 -7.91
C SER A 288 -10.37 5.76 -6.48
N ALA A 289 -9.23 6.43 -6.32
CA ALA A 289 -8.81 6.97 -5.02
C ALA A 289 -9.86 7.90 -4.39
N ILE A 290 -10.68 8.57 -5.22
CA ILE A 290 -11.82 9.38 -4.76
C ILE A 290 -12.81 8.52 -3.98
N HIS A 291 -13.19 7.35 -4.50
CA HIS A 291 -14.17 6.47 -3.85
C HIS A 291 -13.63 5.89 -2.54
N VAL A 292 -12.37 5.46 -2.53
CA VAL A 292 -11.70 4.96 -1.31
C VAL A 292 -11.61 6.06 -0.26
N GLY A 293 -11.25 7.29 -0.69
CA GLY A 293 -11.19 8.45 0.18
C GLY A 293 -12.55 8.80 0.79
N GLN A 294 -13.62 8.84 -0.01
CA GLN A 294 -14.97 9.12 0.47
C GLN A 294 -15.47 8.05 1.46
N ALA A 295 -15.19 6.78 1.18
CA ALA A 295 -15.54 5.69 2.10
C ALA A 295 -14.78 5.84 3.44
N LEU A 296 -13.51 6.22 3.41
CA LEU A 296 -12.73 6.47 4.62
C LEU A 296 -13.22 7.72 5.38
N GLU A 297 -13.59 8.80 4.69
CA GLU A 297 -14.18 10.01 5.30
C GLU A 297 -15.47 9.67 6.04
N GLU A 298 -16.32 8.83 5.46
CA GLU A 298 -17.56 8.39 6.10
C GLU A 298 -17.27 7.61 7.39
N VAL A 299 -16.34 6.66 7.32
CA VAL A 299 -15.91 5.86 8.47
C VAL A 299 -15.30 6.73 9.57
N MET A 300 -14.53 7.74 9.22
CA MET A 300 -13.85 8.62 10.17
C MET A 300 -14.71 9.81 10.64
N ARG A 301 -15.97 9.90 10.21
CA ARG A 301 -16.89 10.98 10.63
C ARG A 301 -16.98 11.05 12.14
N GLY A 302 -16.79 12.26 12.69
CA GLY A 302 -16.80 12.54 14.14
C GLY A 302 -15.42 12.54 14.79
N PHE A 303 -14.37 12.02 14.15
CA PHE A 303 -12.99 12.25 14.57
C PHE A 303 -12.46 13.54 13.93
N LYS A 304 -11.66 14.31 14.69
CA LYS A 304 -10.99 15.50 14.17
C LYS A 304 -9.75 15.09 13.37
N GLY A 305 -9.82 15.20 12.08
CA GLY A 305 -8.72 14.82 11.18
C GLY A 305 -9.03 15.13 9.74
N GLU A 306 -8.15 14.71 8.85
CA GLU A 306 -8.30 14.90 7.41
C GLU A 306 -7.95 13.62 6.65
N VAL A 307 -8.55 13.46 5.47
CA VAL A 307 -8.28 12.34 4.56
C VAL A 307 -7.50 12.87 3.36
N ALA A 308 -6.27 12.38 3.19
CA ALA A 308 -5.54 12.45 1.93
C ALA A 308 -5.85 11.21 1.09
N ARG A 309 -5.89 11.38 -0.23
CA ARG A 309 -6.15 10.29 -1.19
C ARG A 309 -5.30 10.45 -2.43
N GLY A 310 -5.08 9.37 -3.15
CA GLY A 310 -4.27 9.42 -4.37
C GLY A 310 -3.76 8.07 -4.81
N GLU A 311 -2.60 8.08 -5.44
CA GLU A 311 -1.97 6.89 -5.99
C GLU A 311 -0.55 6.70 -5.46
N LEU A 312 -0.19 5.44 -5.20
CA LEU A 312 1.18 5.03 -4.99
C LEU A 312 1.82 4.84 -6.36
N VAL A 313 2.90 5.54 -6.60
CA VAL A 313 3.57 5.53 -7.89
C VAL A 313 5.04 5.15 -7.75
N THR A 314 5.57 4.54 -8.80
CA THR A 314 7.00 4.29 -8.94
C THR A 314 7.50 5.01 -10.18
N ARG A 315 8.61 5.74 -10.04
CA ARG A 315 9.27 6.43 -11.16
C ARG A 315 10.24 5.48 -11.83
N GLU A 316 10.11 5.33 -13.14
CA GLU A 316 11.11 4.58 -13.91
C GLU A 316 12.37 5.42 -14.17
N THR A 317 13.51 4.76 -14.14
CA THR A 317 14.81 5.40 -14.34
C THR A 317 15.05 5.75 -15.82
N SER A 318 14.53 4.95 -16.74
CA SER A 318 14.80 5.07 -18.17
C SER A 318 14.27 6.37 -18.80
N ALA A 319 13.00 6.70 -18.56
CA ALA A 319 12.35 7.87 -19.16
C ALA A 319 11.65 8.77 -18.13
N GLY A 320 11.75 8.47 -16.83
CA GLY A 320 11.18 9.27 -15.76
C GLY A 320 9.66 9.21 -15.65
N ARG A 321 9.00 8.28 -16.35
CA ARG A 321 7.55 8.10 -16.30
C ARG A 321 7.13 7.55 -14.93
N LEU A 322 5.95 7.95 -14.47
CA LEU A 322 5.34 7.41 -13.27
C LEU A 322 4.44 6.23 -13.62
N LEU A 323 4.65 5.11 -12.94
CA LEU A 323 3.80 3.93 -13.03
C LEU A 323 2.96 3.85 -11.77
N SER A 324 1.64 3.98 -11.91
CA SER A 324 0.70 3.80 -10.80
C SER A 324 0.61 2.32 -10.42
N GLN A 325 0.73 2.02 -9.12
CA GLN A 325 0.74 0.65 -8.61
C GLN A 325 -0.53 0.36 -7.79
N ALA A 326 -1.00 1.34 -7.01
CA ALA A 326 -2.17 1.20 -6.15
C ALA A 326 -2.84 2.56 -5.89
N VAL A 327 -4.12 2.53 -5.51
CA VAL A 327 -4.79 3.70 -4.95
C VAL A 327 -4.74 3.64 -3.43
N PHE A 328 -4.72 4.81 -2.78
CA PHE A 328 -4.72 4.89 -1.32
C PHE A 328 -5.69 5.95 -0.79
N ALA A 329 -6.08 5.77 0.46
CA ALA A 329 -6.63 6.81 1.32
C ALA A 329 -5.96 6.75 2.70
N ARG A 330 -5.57 7.90 3.25
CA ARG A 330 -4.99 8.05 4.58
C ARG A 330 -5.76 9.08 5.38
N TRP A 331 -6.32 8.68 6.51
CA TRP A 331 -6.81 9.61 7.50
C TRP A 331 -5.74 9.85 8.57
N GLN A 332 -5.60 11.09 8.98
CA GLN A 332 -4.68 11.51 10.05
C GLN A 332 -5.39 12.49 10.98
N VAL A 333 -5.13 12.39 12.28
CA VAL A 333 -5.54 13.38 13.28
C VAL A 333 -4.87 14.73 12.98
N LYS A 334 -5.61 15.85 13.20
CA LYS A 334 -5.10 17.22 13.12
C LYS A 334 -4.47 17.66 14.42
#